data_f9656deb54ccc7c3213ab8ee0ffd2067
#
_entry.id   f9656deb54ccc7c3213ab8ee0ffd2067
#
_cell.length_a   1.000
_cell.length_b   1.000
_cell.length_c   1.000
_cell.angle_alpha   90.00
_cell.angle_beta   90.00
_cell.angle_gamma   90.00
#
_symmetry.space_group_name_H-M   'P 1'
#
loop_
_entity.id
_entity.type
_entity.pdbx_description
1 polymer ?
#
loop_
_entity_poly.entity_id
_entity_poly.type
_entity_poly.pdbx_seq_one_letter_code
_entity_poly.pdbx_strand_id
1 'polypeptide(L)'
;MKPQRTLFAYLWVSPVTVFGMFFALLAYAFGAKMKWRYGVLEVAGHTRTHWLNKLTTRYEAITLGHVILGRKHGVLKTYRSHEHVHVRQYERWGVLFPLLYVLASLLALLRGKHFYWDNVFEVEARKKSAD
;
A
#
# COMPACT_ATOMS: atom_id res chain seq x y z
N MET A 1 -9.61 -3.86 12.35
CA MET A 1 -8.81 -2.66 12.02
C MET A 1 -9.27 -1.48 12.86
N LYS A 2 -8.35 -0.63 13.24
CA LYS A 2 -8.71 0.57 14.00
C LYS A 2 -9.25 1.61 13.02
N PRO A 3 -10.47 2.12 13.24
CA PRO A 3 -11.09 3.05 12.31
C PRO A 3 -10.58 4.48 12.42
N GLN A 4 -9.92 4.84 13.53
CA GLN A 4 -9.50 6.22 13.77
C GLN A 4 -7.99 6.35 13.70
N ARG A 5 -7.55 7.43 13.06
CA ARG A 5 -6.14 7.81 12.96
C ARG A 5 -5.99 9.25 13.42
N THR A 6 -4.83 9.55 14.00
CA THR A 6 -4.55 10.91 14.48
C THR A 6 -4.23 11.84 13.30
N LEU A 7 -4.48 13.13 13.50
CA LEU A 7 -4.08 14.13 12.53
C LEU A 7 -2.56 14.10 12.30
N PHE A 8 -1.80 13.85 13.36
CA PHE A 8 -0.35 13.74 13.26
C PHE A 8 0.06 12.63 12.28
N ALA A 9 -0.61 11.47 12.34
CA ALA A 9 -0.29 10.36 11.44
C ALA A 9 -0.49 10.77 9.97
N TYR A 10 -1.61 11.46 9.67
CA TYR A 10 -1.86 11.93 8.31
C TYR A 10 -0.81 12.93 7.85
N LEU A 11 -0.46 13.90 8.69
CA LEU A 11 0.53 14.91 8.36
C LEU A 11 1.93 14.31 8.20
N TRP A 12 2.27 13.38 9.08
CA TRP A 12 3.57 12.70 9.09
C TRP A 12 3.83 11.94 7.78
N VAL A 13 2.79 11.33 7.25
CA VAL A 13 2.88 10.50 6.04
C VAL A 13 2.47 11.30 4.79
N SER A 14 2.03 12.54 4.94
CA SER A 14 1.43 13.31 3.84
C SER A 14 2.28 13.40 2.56
N PRO A 15 3.63 13.53 2.59
CA PRO A 15 4.37 13.57 1.32
C PRO A 15 4.15 12.32 0.47
N VAL A 16 4.14 11.14 1.08
CA VAL A 16 3.89 9.89 0.36
C VAL A 16 2.43 9.78 -0.04
N THR A 17 1.52 10.21 0.85
CA THR A 17 0.08 10.21 0.56
C THR A 17 -0.24 11.08 -0.64
N VAL A 18 0.36 12.28 -0.74
CA VAL A 18 0.16 13.18 -1.89
C VAL A 18 0.61 12.49 -3.17
N PHE A 19 1.75 11.81 -3.13
CA PHE A 19 2.24 11.04 -4.27
C PHE A 19 1.23 9.95 -4.66
N GLY A 20 0.71 9.23 -3.67
CA GLY A 20 -0.34 8.22 -3.90
C GLY A 20 -1.62 8.82 -4.44
N MET A 21 -2.02 10.00 -3.95
CA MET A 21 -3.21 10.70 -4.44
C MET A 21 -3.10 11.08 -5.90
N PHE A 22 -1.91 11.45 -6.36
CA PHE A 22 -1.68 11.72 -7.78
C PHE A 22 -2.07 10.51 -8.64
N PHE A 23 -1.58 9.32 -8.26
CA PHE A 23 -1.94 8.10 -8.98
C PHE A 23 -3.42 7.73 -8.81
N ALA A 24 -3.99 8.00 -7.63
CA ALA A 24 -5.41 7.76 -7.39
C ALA A 24 -6.28 8.60 -8.32
N LEU A 25 -5.94 9.89 -8.49
CA LEU A 25 -6.68 10.77 -9.37
C LEU A 25 -6.56 10.35 -10.84
N LEU A 26 -5.36 9.94 -11.26
CA LEU A 26 -5.18 9.41 -12.61
C LEU A 26 -6.02 8.15 -12.82
N ALA A 27 -6.02 7.24 -11.85
CA ALA A 27 -6.81 6.03 -11.93
C ALA A 27 -8.30 6.34 -12.01
N TYR A 28 -8.76 7.29 -11.20
CA TYR A 28 -10.16 7.72 -11.21
C TYR A 28 -10.56 8.29 -12.58
N ALA A 29 -9.67 9.08 -13.18
CA ALA A 29 -9.93 9.65 -14.52
C ALA A 29 -10.09 8.55 -15.58
N PHE A 30 -9.49 7.39 -15.38
CA PHE A 30 -9.59 6.25 -16.29
C PHE A 30 -10.64 5.22 -15.85
N GLY A 31 -11.52 5.58 -14.89
CA GLY A 31 -12.65 4.75 -14.51
C GLY A 31 -12.49 3.91 -13.26
N ALA A 32 -11.36 4.05 -12.55
CA ALA A 32 -11.21 3.36 -11.27
C ALA A 32 -12.19 3.92 -10.25
N LYS A 33 -12.56 3.10 -9.27
CA LYS A 33 -13.44 3.50 -8.19
C LYS A 33 -12.64 3.77 -6.94
N MET A 34 -13.04 4.81 -6.20
CA MET A 34 -12.40 5.17 -4.94
C MET A 34 -13.38 5.04 -3.80
N LYS A 35 -12.88 4.54 -2.66
CA LYS A 35 -13.68 4.42 -1.45
C LYS A 35 -12.81 4.73 -0.24
N TRP A 36 -13.37 5.51 0.68
CA TRP A 36 -12.69 5.81 1.94
C TRP A 36 -13.09 4.75 2.96
N ARG A 37 -12.09 3.98 3.42
CA ARG A 37 -12.33 2.91 4.40
C ARG A 37 -11.27 2.95 5.49
N TYR A 38 -11.72 2.93 6.74
CA TYR A 38 -10.83 2.87 7.91
C TYR A 38 -9.76 3.96 7.90
N GLY A 39 -10.12 5.14 7.40
CA GLY A 39 -9.20 6.27 7.33
C GLY A 39 -8.18 6.21 6.21
N VAL A 40 -8.40 5.36 5.20
CA VAL A 40 -7.51 5.18 4.06
C VAL A 40 -8.32 5.23 2.78
N LEU A 41 -7.77 5.86 1.75
CA LEU A 41 -8.39 5.88 0.44
C LEU A 41 -8.02 4.61 -0.32
N GLU A 42 -9.02 3.79 -0.62
CA GLU A 42 -8.85 2.57 -1.42
C GLU A 42 -9.28 2.86 -2.85
N VAL A 43 -8.39 2.58 -3.80
CA VAL A 43 -8.62 2.80 -5.22
C VAL A 43 -8.57 1.45 -5.92
N ALA A 44 -9.68 1.05 -6.55
CA ALA A 44 -9.77 -0.21 -7.26
C ALA A 44 -9.70 0.04 -8.76
N GLY A 45 -8.76 -0.61 -9.42
CA GLY A 45 -8.59 -0.48 -10.87
C GLY A 45 -9.76 -1.04 -11.65
N HIS A 46 -9.84 -0.65 -12.89
CA HIS A 46 -10.84 -1.07 -13.86
C HIS A 46 -10.11 -1.47 -15.16
N THR A 47 -10.82 -2.12 -16.07
CA THR A 47 -10.23 -2.50 -17.37
C THR A 47 -9.60 -1.32 -18.10
N ARG A 48 -10.12 -0.11 -17.89
CA ARG A 48 -9.58 1.11 -18.47
C ARG A 48 -8.31 1.62 -17.78
N THR A 49 -7.97 1.09 -16.60
CA THR A 49 -6.77 1.48 -15.87
C THR A 49 -5.63 0.51 -16.13
N HIS A 50 -5.37 0.29 -17.42
CA HIS A 50 -4.34 -0.66 -17.84
C HIS A 50 -2.96 -0.34 -17.26
N TRP A 51 -2.61 0.94 -17.18
CA TRP A 51 -1.34 1.37 -16.59
C TRP A 51 -1.26 1.02 -15.11
N LEU A 52 -2.37 1.14 -14.37
CA LEU A 52 -2.42 0.76 -12.96
C LEU A 52 -2.21 -0.75 -12.80
N ASN A 53 -2.79 -1.54 -13.71
CA ASN A 53 -2.58 -2.98 -13.71
C ASN A 53 -1.11 -3.32 -13.94
N LYS A 54 -0.39 -2.55 -14.74
CA LYS A 54 1.04 -2.74 -14.94
C LYS A 54 1.85 -2.45 -13.69
N LEU A 55 1.49 -1.42 -12.94
CA LEU A 55 2.14 -1.09 -11.66
C LEU A 55 1.99 -2.20 -10.64
N THR A 56 0.88 -2.92 -10.69
CA THR A 56 0.55 -3.96 -9.73
C THR A 56 0.67 -5.37 -10.30
N THR A 57 1.40 -5.56 -11.42
CA THR A 57 1.50 -6.88 -12.09
C THR A 57 2.03 -7.98 -11.18
N ARG A 58 2.99 -7.68 -10.33
CA ARG A 58 3.57 -8.64 -9.39
C ARG A 58 2.77 -8.74 -8.11
N TYR A 59 2.07 -7.68 -7.77
CA TYR A 59 1.36 -7.56 -6.51
C TYR A 59 -0.07 -7.17 -6.82
N GLU A 60 -0.99 -7.68 -6.03
CA GLU A 60 -2.40 -7.41 -6.24
C GLU A 60 -2.78 -6.00 -5.78
N ALA A 61 -1.95 -5.39 -4.93
CA ALA A 61 -2.18 -4.04 -4.43
C ALA A 61 -0.85 -3.39 -4.03
N ILE A 62 -0.84 -2.05 -4.01
CA ILE A 62 0.30 -1.24 -3.56
C ILE A 62 -0.22 -0.18 -2.59
N THR A 63 0.48 -0.01 -1.47
CA THR A 63 0.17 1.03 -0.49
C THR A 63 1.15 2.19 -0.62
N LEU A 64 0.61 3.41 -0.76
CA LEU A 64 1.40 4.65 -0.80
C LEU A 64 0.83 5.60 0.24
N GLY A 65 1.41 5.57 1.45
CA GLY A 65 0.92 6.37 2.56
C GLY A 65 -0.47 5.93 2.97
N HIS A 66 -1.44 6.84 2.91
CA HIS A 66 -2.84 6.56 3.23
C HIS A 66 -3.68 6.29 1.97
N VAL A 67 -3.02 5.81 0.91
CA VAL A 67 -3.69 5.43 -0.34
C VAL A 67 -3.29 3.99 -0.67
N ILE A 68 -4.28 3.17 -1.00
CA ILE A 68 -4.07 1.79 -1.45
C ILE A 68 -4.58 1.68 -2.88
N LEU A 69 -3.70 1.27 -3.79
CA LEU A 69 -4.03 1.06 -5.20
C LEU A 69 -4.13 -0.44 -5.47
N GLY A 70 -5.29 -0.92 -5.86
CA GLY A 70 -5.53 -2.33 -6.14
C GLY A 70 -5.95 -2.56 -7.58
N ARG A 71 -5.71 -3.77 -8.07
CA ARG A 71 -6.07 -4.11 -9.46
C ARG A 71 -7.57 -4.18 -9.66
N LYS A 72 -8.29 -4.76 -8.70
CA LYS A 72 -9.74 -4.98 -8.77
C LYS A 72 -10.34 -4.89 -7.37
N HIS A 73 -11.64 -4.63 -7.29
CA HIS A 73 -12.36 -4.57 -6.01
C HIS A 73 -12.24 -5.86 -5.20
N GLY A 74 -12.40 -7.01 -5.84
CA GLY A 74 -12.32 -8.29 -5.16
C GLY A 74 -10.95 -8.54 -4.56
N VAL A 75 -9.90 -8.11 -5.26
CA VAL A 75 -8.52 -8.22 -4.79
C VAL A 75 -8.32 -7.35 -3.56
N LEU A 76 -8.80 -6.10 -3.59
CA LEU A 76 -8.70 -5.22 -2.42
C LEU A 76 -9.41 -5.81 -1.21
N LYS A 77 -10.58 -6.41 -1.41
CA LYS A 77 -11.32 -7.04 -0.32
C LYS A 77 -10.48 -8.17 0.32
N THR A 78 -9.80 -8.96 -0.51
CA THR A 78 -8.99 -10.07 -0.03
C THR A 78 -7.74 -9.60 0.71
N TYR A 79 -7.05 -8.58 0.18
CA TYR A 79 -5.76 -8.14 0.71
C TYR A 79 -5.84 -6.89 1.59
N ARG A 80 -7.05 -6.43 1.92
CA ARG A 80 -7.23 -5.20 2.70
C ARG A 80 -6.46 -5.22 4.02
N SER A 81 -6.58 -6.28 4.79
CA SER A 81 -5.89 -6.39 6.07
C SER A 81 -4.38 -6.27 5.91
N HIS A 82 -3.84 -6.95 4.91
CA HIS A 82 -2.41 -6.92 4.59
C HIS A 82 -1.96 -5.50 4.25
N GLU A 83 -2.68 -4.83 3.35
CA GLU A 83 -2.30 -3.49 2.91
C GLU A 83 -2.44 -2.47 4.03
N HIS A 84 -3.42 -2.64 4.91
CA HIS A 84 -3.57 -1.74 6.06
C HIS A 84 -2.43 -1.90 7.07
N VAL A 85 -1.78 -3.05 7.15
CA VAL A 85 -0.55 -3.18 7.95
C VAL A 85 0.54 -2.28 7.35
N HIS A 86 0.67 -2.24 6.02
CA HIS A 86 1.62 -1.33 5.37
C HIS A 86 1.29 0.14 5.67
N VAL A 87 0.01 0.51 5.72
CA VAL A 87 -0.38 1.87 6.12
C VAL A 87 0.18 2.18 7.51
N ARG A 88 0.07 1.25 8.45
CA ARG A 88 0.61 1.44 9.80
C ARG A 88 2.13 1.52 9.82
N GLN A 89 2.80 0.79 8.94
CA GLN A 89 4.25 0.89 8.79
C GLN A 89 4.63 2.28 8.30
N TYR A 90 3.88 2.84 7.35
CA TYR A 90 4.06 4.25 6.95
C TYR A 90 3.83 5.19 8.12
N GLU A 91 2.82 4.95 8.93
CA GLU A 91 2.54 5.81 10.09
C GLU A 91 3.66 5.74 11.13
N ARG A 92 4.35 4.61 11.21
CA ARG A 92 5.50 4.46 12.12
C ARG A 92 6.75 5.15 11.59
N TRP A 93 7.03 5.01 10.31
CA TRP A 93 8.30 5.45 9.72
C TRP A 93 8.19 6.68 8.83
N GLY A 94 6.99 7.10 8.47
CA GLY A 94 6.77 8.29 7.65
C GLY A 94 7.40 8.17 6.28
N VAL A 95 8.01 9.26 5.84
CA VAL A 95 8.65 9.33 4.51
C VAL A 95 9.88 8.41 4.40
N LEU A 96 10.39 7.93 5.53
CA LEU A 96 11.52 6.99 5.53
C LEU A 96 11.11 5.57 5.15
N PHE A 97 9.82 5.24 5.22
CA PHE A 97 9.39 3.86 5.00
C PHE A 97 9.78 3.32 3.62
N PRO A 98 9.59 4.03 2.49
CA PRO A 98 10.01 3.50 1.20
C PRO A 98 11.49 3.14 1.17
N LEU A 99 12.35 3.98 1.76
CA LEU A 99 13.78 3.69 1.85
C LEU A 99 14.04 2.45 2.70
N LEU A 100 13.40 2.37 3.86
CA LEU A 100 13.55 1.21 4.76
C LEU A 100 13.06 -0.07 4.09
N TYR A 101 11.98 0.02 3.32
CA TYR A 101 11.43 -1.12 2.58
C TYR A 101 12.46 -1.64 1.56
N VAL A 102 13.07 -0.74 0.79
CA VAL A 102 14.10 -1.12 -0.19
C VAL A 102 15.31 -1.73 0.51
N LEU A 103 15.75 -1.14 1.63
CA LEU A 103 16.87 -1.67 2.39
C LEU A 103 16.57 -3.07 2.93
N ALA A 104 15.34 -3.30 3.38
CA ALA A 104 14.91 -4.62 3.86
C ALA A 104 14.95 -5.66 2.73
N SER A 105 14.57 -5.26 1.51
CA SER A 105 14.65 -6.14 0.34
C SER A 105 16.11 -6.47 0.00
N LEU A 106 16.98 -5.47 0.02
CA LEU A 106 18.42 -5.69 -0.24
C LEU A 106 19.03 -6.61 0.82
N LEU A 107 18.66 -6.43 2.08
CA LEU A 107 19.15 -7.27 3.16
C LEU A 107 18.70 -8.72 2.96
N ALA A 108 17.46 -8.93 2.55
CA ALA A 108 16.96 -10.27 2.24
C ALA A 108 17.81 -10.94 1.13
N LEU A 109 18.08 -10.18 0.06
CA LEU A 109 18.91 -10.68 -1.04
C LEU A 109 20.32 -11.03 -0.58
N LEU A 110 20.94 -10.18 0.25
CA LEU A 110 22.29 -10.43 0.77
C LEU A 110 22.35 -11.68 1.65
N ARG A 111 21.22 -12.05 2.23
CA ARG A 111 21.11 -13.28 3.04
C ARG A 111 20.71 -14.49 2.22
N GLY A 112 20.67 -14.38 0.90
CA GLY A 112 20.27 -15.46 0.02
C GLY A 112 18.77 -15.76 0.04
N LYS A 113 17.95 -14.78 0.45
CA LYS A 113 16.50 -14.94 0.56
C LYS A 113 15.77 -14.15 -0.50
N HIS A 114 14.44 -14.30 -0.57
CA HIS A 114 13.62 -13.65 -1.56
C HIS A 114 13.41 -12.17 -1.20
N PHE A 115 13.59 -11.26 -2.17
CA PHE A 115 13.54 -9.81 -1.91
C PHE A 115 12.17 -9.32 -1.44
N TYR A 116 11.09 -9.96 -1.86
CA TYR A 116 9.73 -9.60 -1.46
C TYR A 116 9.24 -10.49 -0.32
N TRP A 117 9.26 -11.80 -0.54
CA TRP A 117 8.66 -12.75 0.41
C TRP A 117 9.33 -12.68 1.79
N ASP A 118 10.65 -12.48 1.79
CA ASP A 118 11.43 -12.44 3.03
C ASP A 118 11.77 -11.04 3.50
N ASN A 119 11.19 -10.01 2.85
CA ASN A 119 11.27 -8.63 3.33
C ASN A 119 10.57 -8.55 4.69
N VAL A 120 11.25 -8.00 5.71
CA VAL A 120 10.73 -7.98 7.08
C VAL A 120 9.37 -7.28 7.18
N PHE A 121 9.12 -6.27 6.36
CA PHE A 121 7.84 -5.54 6.38
C PHE A 121 6.73 -6.38 5.76
N GLU A 122 7.04 -7.19 4.76
CA GLU A 122 6.07 -8.12 4.18
C GLU A 122 5.79 -9.28 5.13
N VAL A 123 6.81 -9.76 5.82
CA VAL A 123 6.64 -10.81 6.85
C VAL A 123 5.70 -10.31 7.95
N GLU A 124 5.92 -9.08 8.42
CA GLU A 124 5.06 -8.48 9.44
C GLU A 124 3.62 -8.35 8.94
N ALA A 125 3.44 -7.89 7.69
CA ALA A 125 2.11 -7.73 7.12
C ALA A 125 1.37 -9.06 7.03
N ARG A 126 2.05 -10.13 6.62
CA ARG A 126 1.43 -11.45 6.58
C ARG A 126 1.04 -11.96 7.97
N LYS A 127 1.90 -11.76 8.95
CA LYS A 127 1.62 -12.21 10.32
C LYS A 127 0.43 -11.48 10.93
N LYS A 128 0.42 -10.17 10.81
CA LYS A 128 -0.63 -9.35 11.43
C LYS A 128 -1.97 -9.45 10.70
N SER A 129 -1.95 -9.68 9.39
CA SER A 129 -3.19 -9.81 8.62
C SER A 129 -3.82 -11.19 8.73
N ALA A 130 -3.05 -12.19 9.13
CA ALA A 130 -3.58 -13.55 9.35
C ALA A 130 -4.45 -13.63 10.60
N ASP A 131 -4.33 -12.68 11.51
CA ASP A 131 -5.15 -12.58 12.71
C ASP A 131 -6.41 -11.79 12.41
#